data_399e766ef2f6fb1d66ea7bdade91fe95
#
_entry.id   399e766ef2f6fb1d66ea7bdade91fe95
#
_cell.length_a   1.000
_cell.length_b   1.000
_cell.length_c   1.000
_cell.angle_alpha   90.00
_cell.angle_beta   90.00
_cell.angle_gamma   90.00
#
_symmetry.space_group_name_H-M   'P 1'
#
loop_
_entity.id
_entity.type
_entity.pdbx_description
1 polymer ?
#
loop_
_entity_poly.entity_id
_entity_poly.type
_entity_poly.pdbx_seq_one_letter_code
_entity_poly.pdbx_strand_id
1 'polypeptide(L)'
;DKSLEERKRYITDYLQKTQLIGKLEEELKKTKKMALTEAELITPGSGYGAFRKEYERTGHLKFVKKTESMEKWEHFFETGELHCPNPDTEPDAFWNGEEFLAYLKKTTLKPLAPNYENWYAYYHLGILEFRKGNDKIAKEMYETSLKLRENAWALHGLACLSIHEGNKNLAALYAQRGMELKRHCLSYQKEGLKILSQCEAYRAILQQYAVMDEDMKSIGRVQYYYALGLVKTGRLEEADKLLNSEEGIVVDDVREGEDSIQDCLLYTSDAA
;
A
#
# COMPACT_ATOMS: atom_id res chain seq x y z
N ASP A 1 21.23 -13.81 22.57
CA ASP A 1 19.76 -13.94 22.44
C ASP A 1 19.11 -13.69 23.79
N LYS A 2 18.39 -12.59 23.90
CA LYS A 2 17.57 -12.34 25.10
C LYS A 2 16.40 -13.33 25.09
N SER A 3 16.13 -13.95 26.26
CA SER A 3 15.00 -14.86 26.40
C SER A 3 13.67 -14.14 26.12
N LEU A 4 12.61 -14.87 25.77
CA LEU A 4 11.27 -14.30 25.55
C LEU A 4 10.78 -13.49 26.77
N GLU A 5 11.13 -13.94 27.97
CA GLU A 5 10.78 -13.28 29.24
C GLU A 5 11.54 -11.96 29.41
N GLU A 6 12.81 -11.89 29.03
CA GLU A 6 13.58 -10.63 29.06
C GLU A 6 13.05 -9.63 28.05
N ARG A 7 12.61 -10.08 26.85
CA ARG A 7 11.99 -9.22 25.85
C ARG A 7 10.64 -8.67 26.35
N LYS A 8 9.80 -9.52 26.92
CA LYS A 8 8.53 -9.11 27.52
C LYS A 8 8.77 -8.09 28.65
N ARG A 9 9.73 -8.36 29.53
CA ARG A 9 10.10 -7.47 30.62
C ARG A 9 10.59 -6.12 30.13
N TYR A 10 11.44 -6.11 29.09
CA TYR A 10 11.92 -4.88 28.47
C TYR A 10 10.78 -4.06 27.86
N ILE A 11 9.86 -4.71 27.11
CA ILE A 11 8.69 -4.05 26.53
C ILE A 11 7.78 -3.50 27.62
N THR A 12 7.50 -4.29 28.67
CA THR A 12 6.68 -3.83 29.80
C THR A 12 7.30 -2.65 30.53
N ASP A 13 8.60 -2.70 30.81
CA ASP A 13 9.35 -1.59 31.43
C ASP A 13 9.37 -0.34 30.55
N TYR A 14 9.52 -0.51 29.22
CA TYR A 14 9.47 0.58 28.26
C TYR A 14 8.08 1.23 28.21
N LEU A 15 7.03 0.42 28.15
CA LEU A 15 5.64 0.91 28.16
C LEU A 15 5.27 1.57 29.49
N GLN A 16 5.75 1.05 30.62
CA GLN A 16 5.55 1.67 31.94
C GLN A 16 6.35 2.99 32.09
N LYS A 17 7.58 3.02 31.60
CA LYS A 17 8.43 4.23 31.66
C LYS A 17 7.93 5.36 30.77
N THR A 18 7.32 5.05 29.63
CA THR A 18 6.77 6.08 28.77
C THR A 18 5.49 6.68 29.33
N GLN A 19 4.80 6.02 30.28
CA GLN A 19 3.56 6.44 30.96
C GLN A 19 2.54 7.19 30.07
N LEU A 20 2.85 7.27 28.76
CA LEU A 20 2.16 8.11 27.81
C LEU A 20 0.77 7.53 27.52
N ILE A 21 0.72 6.21 27.28
CA ILE A 21 -0.55 5.52 26.96
C ILE A 21 -1.50 5.58 28.16
N GLY A 22 -1.02 5.28 29.36
CA GLY A 22 -1.83 5.34 30.58
C GLY A 22 -2.37 6.74 30.88
N LYS A 23 -1.54 7.78 30.69
CA LYS A 23 -1.99 9.18 30.85
C LYS A 23 -3.02 9.58 29.80
N LEU A 24 -2.82 9.19 28.55
CA LEU A 24 -3.76 9.45 27.46
C LEU A 24 -5.09 8.72 27.67
N GLU A 25 -5.06 7.47 28.12
CA GLU A 25 -6.26 6.71 28.47
C GLU A 25 -7.02 7.34 29.64
N GLU A 26 -6.31 7.82 30.69
CA GLU A 26 -6.95 8.51 31.80
C GLU A 26 -7.59 9.83 31.38
N GLU A 27 -6.93 10.59 30.52
CA GLU A 27 -7.48 11.84 30.00
C GLU A 27 -8.69 11.58 29.10
N LEU A 28 -8.63 10.58 28.24
CA LEU A 28 -9.76 10.16 27.38
C LEU A 28 -10.95 9.68 28.22
N LYS A 29 -10.72 8.89 29.28
CA LYS A 29 -11.76 8.47 30.24
C LYS A 29 -12.40 9.67 30.94
N LYS A 30 -11.61 10.64 31.39
CA LYS A 30 -12.10 11.89 32.03
C LYS A 30 -12.99 12.71 31.09
N THR A 31 -12.73 12.67 29.79
CA THR A 31 -13.50 13.43 28.81
C THR A 31 -14.72 12.69 28.27
N LYS A 32 -15.03 11.49 28.75
CA LYS A 32 -16.13 10.60 28.30
C LYS A 32 -16.07 10.30 26.80
N LYS A 33 -14.88 10.18 26.23
CA LYS A 33 -14.67 9.95 24.81
C LYS A 33 -14.21 8.52 24.56
N MET A 34 -14.46 8.02 23.35
CA MET A 34 -14.01 6.69 22.97
C MET A 34 -12.50 6.61 23.15
N ALA A 35 -12.02 5.53 23.79
CA ALA A 35 -10.61 5.22 23.82
C ALA A 35 -10.12 4.99 22.40
N LEU A 36 -9.00 5.62 22.04
CA LEU A 36 -8.29 5.29 20.81
C LEU A 36 -7.70 3.89 20.94
N THR A 37 -7.64 3.16 19.82
CA THR A 37 -6.94 1.89 19.81
C THR A 37 -5.43 2.12 19.98
N GLU A 38 -4.70 1.13 20.45
CA GLU A 38 -3.25 1.21 20.58
C GLU A 38 -2.58 1.56 19.25
N ALA A 39 -3.07 1.01 18.13
CA ALA A 39 -2.58 1.33 16.80
C ALA A 39 -2.80 2.81 16.42
N GLU A 40 -3.94 3.38 16.80
CA GLU A 40 -4.23 4.80 16.56
C GLU A 40 -3.34 5.74 17.40
N LEU A 41 -2.92 5.30 18.58
CA LEU A 41 -2.02 6.05 19.44
C LEU A 41 -0.55 5.95 18.98
N ILE A 42 -0.12 4.77 18.52
CA ILE A 42 1.27 4.48 18.10
C ILE A 42 1.58 5.04 16.71
N THR A 43 0.59 5.12 15.83
CA THR A 43 0.74 5.65 14.46
C THR A 43 0.01 6.98 14.26
N PRO A 44 0.38 8.02 15.03
CA PRO A 44 -0.24 9.32 14.88
C PRO A 44 0.06 9.88 13.49
N GLY A 45 -0.98 10.30 12.79
CA GLY A 45 -0.86 10.86 11.46
C GLY A 45 -1.13 9.89 10.31
N SER A 46 -1.17 8.58 10.56
CA SER A 46 -1.60 7.57 9.59
C SER A 46 -2.88 6.86 10.00
N GLY A 47 -3.24 6.92 11.27
CA GLY A 47 -4.43 6.30 11.82
C GLY A 47 -5.65 7.21 11.79
N TYR A 48 -6.83 6.59 11.81
CA TYR A 48 -8.10 7.27 11.84
C TYR A 48 -8.27 8.20 13.06
N GLY A 49 -7.75 7.82 14.22
CA GLY A 49 -7.80 8.62 15.45
C GLY A 49 -7.23 10.01 15.31
N ALA A 50 -6.26 10.20 14.41
CA ALA A 50 -5.66 11.50 14.13
C ALA A 50 -6.63 12.54 13.61
N PHE A 51 -7.72 12.11 12.98
CA PHE A 51 -8.62 12.97 12.24
C PHE A 51 -10.05 13.02 12.79
N ARG A 52 -10.32 12.24 13.83
CA ARG A 52 -11.66 12.21 14.41
C ARG A 52 -12.04 13.54 15.02
N LYS A 53 -13.30 13.94 14.86
CA LYS A 53 -13.85 15.12 15.54
C LYS A 53 -13.73 15.02 17.07
N GLU A 54 -13.75 13.79 17.62
CA GLU A 54 -13.48 13.54 19.02
C GLU A 54 -12.08 13.99 19.43
N TYR A 55 -11.11 13.86 18.54
CA TYR A 55 -9.76 14.35 18.77
C TYR A 55 -9.74 15.88 18.93
N GLU A 56 -10.40 16.62 18.03
CA GLU A 56 -10.50 18.07 18.15
C GLU A 56 -11.19 18.50 19.45
N ARG A 57 -12.22 17.76 19.86
CA ARG A 57 -12.92 18.00 21.12
C ARG A 57 -12.08 17.69 22.35
N THR A 58 -11.07 16.82 22.28
CA THR A 58 -10.22 16.49 23.44
C THR A 58 -9.20 17.60 23.72
N GLY A 59 -8.72 18.27 22.69
CA GLY A 59 -7.63 19.24 22.78
C GLY A 59 -6.30 18.69 23.30
N HIS A 60 -6.23 17.38 23.62
CA HIS A 60 -5.12 16.75 24.32
C HIS A 60 -4.17 16.00 23.40
N LEU A 61 -4.66 15.45 22.28
CA LEU A 61 -3.83 14.78 21.29
C LEU A 61 -3.38 15.80 20.26
N LYS A 62 -2.17 16.31 20.42
CA LYS A 62 -1.54 17.17 19.42
C LYS A 62 -0.51 16.36 18.67
N PHE A 63 -0.77 16.12 17.38
CA PHE A 63 0.24 15.54 16.51
C PHE A 63 1.33 16.57 16.23
N VAL A 64 2.58 16.13 16.31
CA VAL A 64 3.75 17.01 16.17
C VAL A 64 3.83 17.61 14.77
N LYS A 65 3.32 16.90 13.77
CA LYS A 65 3.33 17.35 12.37
C LYS A 65 2.16 16.75 11.61
N LYS A 66 1.36 17.59 10.98
CA LYS A 66 0.37 17.15 9.98
C LYS A 66 1.06 16.90 8.64
N THR A 67 0.60 15.89 7.93
CA THR A 67 0.99 15.68 6.53
C THR A 67 -0.02 16.39 5.60
N GLU A 68 0.36 16.62 4.36
CA GLU A 68 -0.53 17.21 3.36
C GLU A 68 -1.82 16.40 3.17
N SER A 69 -1.71 15.06 3.16
CA SER A 69 -2.88 14.17 3.11
C SER A 69 -3.82 14.36 4.31
N MET A 70 -3.26 14.58 5.51
CA MET A 70 -4.07 14.86 6.70
C MET A 70 -4.88 16.15 6.56
N GLU A 71 -4.27 17.21 6.07
CA GLU A 71 -4.94 18.48 5.85
C GLU A 71 -6.08 18.38 4.84
N LYS A 72 -5.88 17.62 3.76
CA LYS A 72 -6.93 17.34 2.75
C LYS A 72 -8.11 16.57 3.34
N TRP A 73 -7.84 15.57 4.19
CA TRP A 73 -8.91 14.82 4.86
C TRP A 73 -9.65 15.64 5.92
N GLU A 74 -8.97 16.48 6.69
CA GLU A 74 -9.62 17.42 7.59
C GLU A 74 -10.55 18.35 6.84
N HIS A 75 -10.08 18.96 5.76
CA HIS A 75 -10.91 19.82 4.89
C HIS A 75 -12.16 19.08 4.38
N PHE A 76 -11.98 17.85 3.90
CA PHE A 76 -13.11 17.02 3.46
C PHE A 76 -14.15 16.77 4.57
N PHE A 77 -13.70 16.55 5.79
CA PHE A 77 -14.60 16.36 6.93
C PHE A 77 -15.36 17.63 7.34
N GLU A 78 -14.71 18.76 7.23
CA GLU A 78 -15.30 20.05 7.58
C GLU A 78 -16.30 20.53 6.54
N THR A 79 -15.97 20.38 5.27
CA THR A 79 -16.74 20.95 4.16
C THR A 79 -17.61 19.96 3.40
N GLY A 80 -17.24 18.66 3.42
CA GLY A 80 -17.81 17.63 2.56
C GLY A 80 -17.26 17.65 1.14
N GLU A 81 -16.29 18.53 0.84
CA GLU A 81 -15.65 18.66 -0.47
C GLU A 81 -14.41 17.78 -0.55
N LEU A 82 -14.48 16.72 -1.36
CA LEU A 82 -13.36 15.86 -1.59
C LEU A 82 -12.47 16.42 -2.71
N HIS A 83 -11.22 16.69 -2.36
CA HIS A 83 -10.21 17.02 -3.37
C HIS A 83 -9.97 15.81 -4.28
N CYS A 84 -10.20 15.96 -5.58
CA CYS A 84 -9.93 14.93 -6.56
C CYS A 84 -8.61 15.24 -7.28
N PRO A 85 -7.53 14.50 -6.99
CA PRO A 85 -6.23 14.76 -7.59
C PRO A 85 -6.20 14.33 -9.05
N ASN A 86 -5.15 14.73 -9.76
CA ASN A 86 -4.84 14.16 -11.05
C ASN A 86 -4.52 12.65 -10.86
N PRO A 87 -5.09 11.73 -11.67
CA PRO A 87 -4.78 10.30 -11.60
C PRO A 87 -3.30 9.97 -11.80
N ASP A 88 -2.52 10.89 -12.33
CA ASP A 88 -1.07 10.73 -12.48
C ASP A 88 -0.29 11.02 -11.19
N THR A 89 -0.91 11.64 -10.19
CA THR A 89 -0.27 11.85 -8.89
C THR A 89 -0.48 10.66 -7.97
N GLU A 90 0.40 10.48 -6.99
CA GLU A 90 0.22 9.48 -5.95
C GLU A 90 -1.00 9.86 -5.09
N PRO A 91 -1.89 8.89 -4.78
CA PRO A 91 -3.05 9.18 -3.96
C PRO A 91 -2.64 9.44 -2.51
N ASP A 92 -3.46 10.23 -1.85
CA ASP A 92 -3.30 10.45 -0.42
C ASP A 92 -3.43 9.14 0.36
N ALA A 93 -2.70 9.03 1.47
CA ALA A 93 -2.89 7.92 2.39
C ALA A 93 -4.35 7.81 2.80
N PHE A 94 -4.91 6.60 2.72
CA PHE A 94 -6.31 6.40 3.06
C PHE A 94 -6.54 6.53 4.57
N TRP A 95 -7.69 7.03 4.92
CA TRP A 95 -8.15 7.08 6.30
C TRP A 95 -8.94 5.81 6.63
N ASN A 96 -8.54 5.10 7.67
CA ASN A 96 -9.12 3.82 8.04
C ASN A 96 -10.11 3.99 9.21
N GLY A 97 -11.34 3.50 9.05
CA GLY A 97 -12.35 3.48 10.11
C GLY A 97 -13.77 3.44 9.60
N GLU A 98 -14.67 2.91 10.42
CA GLU A 98 -16.08 2.75 10.10
C GLU A 98 -16.78 4.09 9.91
N GLU A 99 -16.48 5.07 10.73
CA GLU A 99 -17.10 6.40 10.62
C GLU A 99 -16.66 7.12 9.35
N PHE A 100 -15.39 7.00 8.97
CA PHE A 100 -14.90 7.54 7.72
C PHE A 100 -15.57 6.86 6.52
N LEU A 101 -15.66 5.53 6.53
CA LEU A 101 -16.34 4.78 5.48
C LEU A 101 -17.82 5.22 5.36
N ALA A 102 -18.51 5.37 6.49
CA ALA A 102 -19.90 5.82 6.51
C ALA A 102 -20.03 7.27 5.99
N TYR A 103 -19.10 8.16 6.36
CA TYR A 103 -19.09 9.53 5.89
C TYR A 103 -18.78 9.61 4.39
N LEU A 104 -17.78 8.89 3.91
CA LEU A 104 -17.43 8.83 2.51
C LEU A 104 -18.58 8.26 1.66
N LYS A 105 -19.25 7.20 2.10
CA LYS A 105 -20.46 6.67 1.45
C LYS A 105 -21.57 7.71 1.37
N LYS A 106 -21.84 8.38 2.48
CA LYS A 106 -22.90 9.40 2.55
C LYS A 106 -22.64 10.56 1.60
N THR A 107 -21.40 10.98 1.43
CA THR A 107 -21.05 12.11 0.56
C THR A 107 -20.92 11.69 -0.90
N THR A 108 -20.37 10.48 -1.17
CA THR A 108 -20.12 9.96 -2.51
C THR A 108 -21.36 9.47 -3.22
N LEU A 109 -22.27 8.79 -2.47
CA LEU A 109 -23.49 8.20 -3.04
C LEU A 109 -24.66 9.20 -3.14
N LYS A 110 -24.52 10.41 -2.65
CA LYS A 110 -25.46 11.48 -2.99
C LYS A 110 -25.22 11.89 -4.44
N PRO A 111 -26.26 12.23 -5.19
CA PRO A 111 -26.09 12.84 -6.50
C PRO A 111 -25.35 14.16 -6.30
N LEU A 112 -24.03 14.10 -6.41
CA LEU A 112 -23.17 15.28 -6.49
C LEU A 112 -23.46 15.96 -7.81
N ALA A 113 -23.19 17.27 -7.87
CA ALA A 113 -23.37 18.08 -9.05
C ALA A 113 -22.93 17.33 -10.32
N PRO A 114 -23.65 17.39 -11.44
CA PRO A 114 -23.51 16.52 -12.60
C PRO A 114 -22.12 16.50 -13.26
N ASN A 115 -21.19 17.32 -12.82
CA ASN A 115 -19.83 17.44 -13.36
C ASN A 115 -18.72 16.93 -12.42
N TYR A 116 -19.05 16.24 -11.34
CA TYR A 116 -18.04 15.77 -10.39
C TYR A 116 -17.55 14.37 -10.76
N GLU A 117 -16.37 14.30 -11.34
CA GLU A 117 -15.65 13.04 -11.56
C GLU A 117 -15.16 12.48 -10.23
N ASN A 118 -15.96 11.68 -9.57
CA ASN A 118 -15.67 11.17 -8.23
C ASN A 118 -14.87 9.84 -8.23
N TRP A 119 -14.01 9.64 -9.24
CA TRP A 119 -13.19 8.43 -9.34
C TRP A 119 -12.38 8.18 -8.07
N TYR A 120 -11.89 9.24 -7.46
CA TYR A 120 -11.02 9.18 -6.27
C TYR A 120 -11.77 8.71 -5.03
N ALA A 121 -13.00 9.16 -4.82
CA ALA A 121 -13.85 8.68 -3.75
C ALA A 121 -14.17 7.19 -3.91
N TYR A 122 -14.49 6.72 -5.12
CA TYR A 122 -14.73 5.31 -5.39
C TYR A 122 -13.48 4.46 -5.20
N TYR A 123 -12.30 4.98 -5.56
CA TYR A 123 -11.03 4.31 -5.25
C TYR A 123 -10.84 4.10 -3.74
N HIS A 124 -11.03 5.14 -2.92
CA HIS A 124 -10.94 5.02 -1.46
C HIS A 124 -12.02 4.12 -0.85
N LEU A 125 -13.25 4.16 -1.37
CA LEU A 125 -14.29 3.20 -0.97
C LEU A 125 -13.85 1.76 -1.27
N GLY A 126 -13.24 1.52 -2.42
CA GLY A 126 -12.69 0.21 -2.78
C GLY A 126 -11.67 -0.29 -1.76
N ILE A 127 -10.71 0.56 -1.35
CA ILE A 127 -9.71 0.21 -0.32
C ILE A 127 -10.40 -0.16 1.01
N LEU A 128 -11.32 0.68 1.48
CA LEU A 128 -11.96 0.49 2.77
C LEU A 128 -12.85 -0.75 2.80
N GLU A 129 -13.60 -1.01 1.73
CA GLU A 129 -14.43 -2.21 1.62
C GLU A 129 -13.57 -3.48 1.51
N PHE A 130 -12.45 -3.45 0.77
CA PHE A 130 -11.52 -4.57 0.71
C PHE A 130 -10.92 -4.89 2.08
N ARG A 131 -10.51 -3.87 2.83
CA ARG A 131 -10.01 -4.06 4.21
C ARG A 131 -11.05 -4.65 5.16
N LYS A 132 -12.34 -4.44 4.90
CA LYS A 132 -13.44 -5.05 5.66
C LYS A 132 -13.76 -6.47 5.23
N GLY A 133 -13.14 -6.98 4.17
CA GLY A 133 -13.47 -8.27 3.57
C GLY A 133 -14.73 -8.27 2.72
N ASN A 134 -15.20 -7.10 2.31
CA ASN A 134 -16.36 -6.95 1.43
C ASN A 134 -15.93 -6.96 -0.05
N ASP A 135 -15.28 -8.03 -0.50
CA ASP A 135 -14.60 -8.15 -1.79
C ASP A 135 -15.47 -7.77 -2.99
N LYS A 136 -16.73 -8.18 -3.01
CA LYS A 136 -17.66 -7.84 -4.09
C LYS A 136 -17.91 -6.34 -4.19
N ILE A 137 -18.12 -5.69 -3.04
CA ILE A 137 -18.35 -4.25 -2.99
C ILE A 137 -17.07 -3.51 -3.36
N ALA A 138 -15.92 -3.96 -2.85
CA ALA A 138 -14.61 -3.39 -3.21
C ALA A 138 -14.38 -3.41 -4.72
N LYS A 139 -14.68 -4.54 -5.37
CA LYS A 139 -14.59 -4.70 -6.82
C LYS A 139 -15.47 -3.69 -7.56
N GLU A 140 -16.74 -3.61 -7.19
CA GLU A 140 -17.68 -2.65 -7.79
C GLU A 140 -17.19 -1.19 -7.63
N MET A 141 -16.60 -0.85 -6.50
CA MET A 141 -16.05 0.49 -6.24
C MET A 141 -14.84 0.76 -7.12
N TYR A 142 -13.87 -0.15 -7.20
CA TYR A 142 -12.71 0.01 -8.08
C TYR A 142 -13.10 0.08 -9.56
N GLU A 143 -14.01 -0.79 -10.01
CA GLU A 143 -14.51 -0.76 -11.39
C GLU A 143 -15.26 0.53 -11.70
N THR A 144 -16.01 1.07 -10.75
CA THR A 144 -16.68 2.37 -10.89
C THR A 144 -15.67 3.49 -10.99
N SER A 145 -14.63 3.47 -10.15
CA SER A 145 -13.50 4.40 -10.24
C SER A 145 -12.89 4.41 -11.65
N LEU A 146 -12.61 3.22 -12.22
CA LEU A 146 -12.06 3.09 -13.57
C LEU A 146 -13.01 3.57 -14.68
N LYS A 147 -14.32 3.33 -14.53
CA LYS A 147 -15.33 3.83 -15.50
C LYS A 147 -15.42 5.34 -15.53
N LEU A 148 -15.27 5.99 -14.36
CA LEU A 148 -15.25 7.44 -14.26
C LEU A 148 -13.95 8.02 -14.80
N ARG A 149 -12.83 7.40 -14.45
CA ARG A 149 -11.52 7.79 -14.95
C ARG A 149 -10.54 6.63 -14.86
N GLU A 150 -9.88 6.30 -15.98
CA GLU A 150 -8.80 5.31 -15.96
C GLU A 150 -7.68 5.80 -15.04
N ASN A 151 -7.30 4.95 -14.08
CA ASN A 151 -6.26 5.26 -13.12
C ASN A 151 -5.53 3.99 -12.67
N ALA A 152 -4.24 4.10 -12.45
CA ALA A 152 -3.40 2.98 -12.05
C ALA A 152 -3.72 2.46 -10.64
N TRP A 153 -4.23 3.31 -9.78
CA TRP A 153 -4.47 3.00 -8.37
C TRP A 153 -5.63 2.02 -8.18
N ALA A 154 -6.73 2.23 -8.91
CA ALA A 154 -7.84 1.28 -8.91
C ALA A 154 -7.46 -0.05 -9.59
N LEU A 155 -6.60 -0.01 -10.63
CA LEU A 155 -6.04 -1.22 -11.25
C LEU A 155 -5.18 -2.01 -10.24
N HIS A 156 -4.36 -1.33 -9.45
CA HIS A 156 -3.61 -1.97 -8.38
C HIS A 156 -4.55 -2.61 -7.33
N GLY A 157 -5.60 -1.90 -6.91
CA GLY A 157 -6.61 -2.46 -6.01
C GLY A 157 -7.28 -3.72 -6.56
N LEU A 158 -7.66 -3.72 -7.85
CA LEU A 158 -8.22 -4.88 -8.52
C LEU A 158 -7.22 -6.03 -8.67
N ALA A 159 -5.93 -5.73 -8.89
CA ALA A 159 -4.89 -6.74 -8.92
C ALA A 159 -4.74 -7.43 -7.56
N CYS A 160 -4.67 -6.67 -6.46
CA CYS A 160 -4.61 -7.20 -5.10
C CYS A 160 -5.85 -8.04 -4.76
N LEU A 161 -7.03 -7.57 -5.12
CA LEU A 161 -8.29 -8.30 -4.94
C LEU A 161 -8.29 -9.61 -5.73
N SER A 162 -7.84 -9.58 -6.99
CA SER A 162 -7.75 -10.78 -7.84
C SER A 162 -6.76 -11.82 -7.28
N ILE A 163 -5.65 -11.39 -6.65
CA ILE A 163 -4.76 -12.29 -5.91
C ILE A 163 -5.50 -12.94 -4.75
N HIS A 164 -6.23 -12.14 -3.96
CA HIS A 164 -7.01 -12.65 -2.83
C HIS A 164 -8.08 -13.66 -3.27
N GLU A 165 -8.70 -13.44 -4.43
CA GLU A 165 -9.66 -14.38 -5.05
C GLU A 165 -8.98 -15.59 -5.73
N GLY A 166 -7.64 -15.67 -5.75
CA GLY A 166 -6.88 -16.73 -6.41
C GLY A 166 -6.80 -16.62 -7.93
N ASN A 167 -7.26 -15.52 -8.52
CA ASN A 167 -7.25 -15.30 -9.97
C ASN A 167 -5.95 -14.62 -10.44
N LYS A 168 -4.87 -15.41 -10.46
CA LYS A 168 -3.53 -14.94 -10.85
C LYS A 168 -3.47 -14.29 -12.23
N ASN A 169 -4.20 -14.84 -13.21
CA ASN A 169 -4.18 -14.31 -14.58
C ASN A 169 -4.78 -12.91 -14.65
N LEU A 170 -5.91 -12.69 -13.99
CA LEU A 170 -6.57 -11.40 -13.97
C LEU A 170 -5.75 -10.37 -13.17
N ALA A 171 -5.15 -10.79 -12.06
CA ALA A 171 -4.24 -9.96 -11.28
C ALA A 171 -3.05 -9.47 -12.10
N ALA A 172 -2.42 -10.37 -12.88
CA ALA A 172 -1.31 -10.02 -13.76
C ALA A 172 -1.73 -9.02 -14.86
N LEU A 173 -2.92 -9.18 -15.44
CA LEU A 173 -3.45 -8.23 -16.44
C LEU A 173 -3.65 -6.83 -15.85
N TYR A 174 -4.26 -6.74 -14.68
CA TYR A 174 -4.44 -5.44 -14.00
C TYR A 174 -3.12 -4.80 -13.62
N ALA A 175 -2.16 -5.59 -13.12
CA ALA A 175 -0.83 -5.11 -12.79
C ALA A 175 -0.11 -4.55 -14.02
N GLN A 176 -0.09 -5.29 -15.14
CA GLN A 176 0.53 -4.83 -16.39
C GLN A 176 -0.10 -3.53 -16.88
N ARG A 177 -1.45 -3.45 -16.89
CA ARG A 177 -2.11 -2.22 -17.32
C ARG A 177 -1.77 -1.03 -16.44
N GLY A 178 -1.74 -1.21 -15.12
CA GLY A 178 -1.31 -0.16 -14.19
C GLY A 178 0.14 0.26 -14.40
N MET A 179 1.05 -0.69 -14.65
CA MET A 179 2.46 -0.41 -14.97
C MET A 179 2.61 0.40 -16.27
N GLU A 180 1.79 0.14 -17.28
CA GLU A 180 1.77 0.94 -18.51
C GLU A 180 1.39 2.39 -18.24
N LEU A 181 0.34 2.63 -17.42
CA LEU A 181 -0.10 3.98 -17.03
C LEU A 181 0.93 4.70 -16.16
N LYS A 182 1.73 3.98 -15.38
CA LYS A 182 2.75 4.50 -14.46
C LYS A 182 4.16 4.13 -14.88
N ARG A 183 4.43 4.17 -16.17
CA ARG A 183 5.71 3.72 -16.75
C ARG A 183 6.93 4.35 -16.07
N HIS A 184 6.87 5.63 -15.75
CA HIS A 184 7.97 6.40 -15.17
C HIS A 184 7.92 6.51 -13.64
N CYS A 185 7.08 5.73 -12.96
CA CYS A 185 6.95 5.73 -11.50
C CYS A 185 7.61 4.49 -10.91
N LEU A 186 8.84 4.61 -10.41
CA LEU A 186 9.63 3.50 -9.87
C LEU A 186 8.90 2.73 -8.76
N SER A 187 8.25 3.41 -7.82
CA SER A 187 7.52 2.76 -6.73
C SER A 187 6.40 1.87 -7.27
N TYR A 188 5.66 2.36 -8.27
CA TYR A 188 4.59 1.60 -8.91
C TYR A 188 5.14 0.41 -9.72
N GLN A 189 6.25 0.60 -10.43
CA GLN A 189 6.91 -0.48 -11.18
C GLN A 189 7.36 -1.61 -10.24
N LYS A 190 7.97 -1.29 -9.10
CA LYS A 190 8.38 -2.29 -8.10
C LYS A 190 7.19 -3.09 -7.56
N GLU A 191 6.09 -2.42 -7.20
CA GLU A 191 4.86 -3.10 -6.75
C GLU A 191 4.23 -3.96 -7.86
N GLY A 192 4.21 -3.47 -9.09
CA GLY A 192 3.75 -4.23 -10.25
C GLY A 192 4.55 -5.50 -10.48
N LEU A 193 5.89 -5.42 -10.44
CA LEU A 193 6.77 -6.59 -10.57
C LEU A 193 6.54 -7.61 -9.45
N LYS A 194 6.31 -7.15 -8.22
CA LYS A 194 5.96 -8.00 -7.08
C LYS A 194 4.65 -8.77 -7.35
N ILE A 195 3.62 -8.08 -7.80
CA ILE A 195 2.34 -8.72 -8.16
C ILE A 195 2.53 -9.75 -9.29
N LEU A 196 3.28 -9.41 -10.34
CA LEU A 196 3.56 -10.33 -11.44
C LEU A 196 4.32 -11.58 -10.94
N SER A 197 5.26 -11.41 -10.01
CA SER A 197 5.97 -12.53 -9.38
C SER A 197 5.03 -13.43 -8.57
N GLN A 198 4.17 -12.86 -7.74
CA GLN A 198 3.15 -13.61 -6.97
C GLN A 198 2.17 -14.37 -7.89
N CYS A 199 1.91 -13.81 -9.06
CA CYS A 199 1.08 -14.45 -10.08
C CYS A 199 1.83 -15.47 -10.93
N GLU A 200 3.13 -15.67 -10.72
CA GLU A 200 4.01 -16.52 -11.55
C GLU A 200 4.04 -16.08 -13.04
N ALA A 201 3.75 -14.81 -13.28
CA ALA A 201 3.71 -14.21 -14.61
C ALA A 201 5.12 -13.78 -15.09
N TYR A 202 6.08 -14.69 -15.02
CA TYR A 202 7.50 -14.41 -15.26
C TYR A 202 7.81 -13.85 -16.65
N ARG A 203 7.10 -14.29 -17.67
CA ARG A 203 7.25 -13.71 -19.03
C ARG A 203 6.81 -12.25 -19.08
N ALA A 204 5.78 -11.88 -18.32
CA ALA A 204 5.34 -10.50 -18.21
C ALA A 204 6.38 -9.64 -17.50
N ILE A 205 7.07 -10.17 -16.49
CA ILE A 205 8.20 -9.49 -15.83
C ILE A 205 9.28 -9.13 -16.86
N LEU A 206 9.68 -10.10 -17.70
CA LEU A 206 10.70 -9.86 -18.73
C LEU A 206 10.26 -8.81 -19.77
N GLN A 207 8.98 -8.84 -20.15
CA GLN A 207 8.41 -7.86 -21.07
C GLN A 207 8.40 -6.45 -20.46
N GLN A 208 7.98 -6.31 -19.20
CA GLN A 208 7.98 -5.03 -18.51
C GLN A 208 9.39 -4.48 -18.32
N TYR A 209 10.33 -5.33 -17.91
CA TYR A 209 11.74 -4.93 -17.79
C TYR A 209 12.31 -4.40 -19.12
N ALA A 210 11.99 -5.04 -20.24
CA ALA A 210 12.47 -4.63 -21.55
C ALA A 210 12.07 -3.20 -21.95
N VAL A 211 10.92 -2.72 -21.47
CA VAL A 211 10.39 -1.38 -21.79
C VAL A 211 10.56 -0.34 -20.67
N MET A 212 11.19 -0.73 -19.55
CA MET A 212 11.51 0.20 -18.45
C MET A 212 12.60 1.18 -18.84
N ASP A 213 12.60 2.32 -18.16
CA ASP A 213 13.66 3.31 -18.22
C ASP A 213 14.99 2.73 -17.69
N GLU A 214 16.11 3.12 -18.28
CA GLU A 214 17.43 2.54 -17.95
C GLU A 214 17.85 2.79 -16.49
N ASP A 215 17.48 3.94 -15.94
CA ASP A 215 17.72 4.27 -14.53
C ASP A 215 16.96 3.34 -13.59
N MET A 216 15.75 2.93 -13.95
CA MET A 216 14.98 1.95 -13.18
C MET A 216 15.56 0.55 -13.26
N LYS A 217 16.12 0.17 -14.41
CA LYS A 217 16.75 -1.15 -14.62
C LYS A 217 17.97 -1.36 -13.74
N SER A 218 18.65 -0.28 -13.32
CA SER A 218 19.80 -0.34 -12.41
C SER A 218 19.41 -0.57 -10.94
N ILE A 219 18.14 -0.46 -10.60
CA ILE A 219 17.65 -0.62 -9.21
C ILE A 219 17.64 -2.10 -8.81
N GLY A 220 18.30 -2.45 -7.72
CA GLY A 220 18.50 -3.83 -7.30
C GLY A 220 17.19 -4.64 -7.13
N ARG A 221 16.11 -4.04 -6.61
CA ARG A 221 14.80 -4.72 -6.53
C ARG A 221 14.23 -5.03 -7.92
N VAL A 222 14.43 -4.17 -8.90
CA VAL A 222 13.99 -4.41 -10.29
C VAL A 222 14.84 -5.51 -10.92
N GLN A 223 16.16 -5.47 -10.71
CA GLN A 223 17.10 -6.51 -11.17
C GLN A 223 16.78 -7.87 -10.55
N TYR A 224 16.43 -7.90 -9.27
CA TYR A 224 15.98 -9.13 -8.58
C TYR A 224 14.79 -9.78 -9.29
N TYR A 225 13.70 -9.03 -9.55
CA TYR A 225 12.55 -9.60 -10.25
C TYR A 225 12.89 -10.00 -11.70
N TYR A 226 13.78 -9.26 -12.37
CA TYR A 226 14.25 -9.62 -13.69
C TYR A 226 15.05 -10.93 -13.67
N ALA A 227 15.98 -11.10 -12.73
CA ALA A 227 16.73 -12.33 -12.54
C ALA A 227 15.79 -13.51 -12.25
N LEU A 228 14.82 -13.33 -11.36
CA LEU A 228 13.79 -14.32 -11.07
C LEU A 228 13.00 -14.71 -12.34
N GLY A 229 12.62 -13.73 -13.14
CA GLY A 229 11.95 -13.94 -14.43
C GLY A 229 12.79 -14.76 -15.40
N LEU A 230 14.09 -14.47 -15.51
CA LEU A 230 15.03 -15.23 -16.35
C LEU A 230 15.14 -16.69 -15.88
N VAL A 231 15.39 -16.90 -14.58
CA VAL A 231 15.49 -18.25 -13.99
C VAL A 231 14.23 -19.06 -14.22
N LYS A 232 13.07 -18.51 -13.89
CA LYS A 232 11.77 -19.22 -13.99
C LYS A 232 11.30 -19.45 -15.43
N THR A 233 11.90 -18.76 -16.41
CA THR A 233 11.64 -18.99 -17.84
C THR A 233 12.72 -19.82 -18.53
N GLY A 234 13.73 -20.32 -17.79
CA GLY A 234 14.81 -21.18 -18.30
C GLY A 234 15.93 -20.43 -19.01
N ARG A 235 16.01 -19.10 -18.89
CA ARG A 235 17.08 -18.27 -19.48
C ARG A 235 18.29 -18.20 -18.53
N LEU A 236 18.85 -19.38 -18.18
CA LEU A 236 19.81 -19.52 -17.09
C LEU A 236 21.15 -18.84 -17.38
N GLU A 237 21.64 -18.86 -18.62
CA GLU A 237 22.89 -18.17 -18.99
C GLU A 237 22.81 -16.66 -18.81
N GLU A 238 21.64 -16.06 -19.06
CA GLU A 238 21.42 -14.64 -18.88
C GLU A 238 21.25 -14.29 -17.40
N ALA A 239 20.58 -15.15 -16.64
CA ALA A 239 20.49 -15.01 -15.21
C ALA A 239 21.86 -15.09 -14.53
N ASP A 240 22.69 -16.06 -14.93
CA ASP A 240 24.04 -16.24 -14.42
C ASP A 240 24.93 -15.00 -14.67
N LYS A 241 24.92 -14.47 -15.88
CA LYS A 241 25.65 -13.23 -16.22
C LYS A 241 25.21 -12.04 -15.38
N LEU A 242 23.90 -11.91 -15.09
CA LEU A 242 23.37 -10.83 -14.28
C LEU A 242 23.76 -10.99 -12.80
N LEU A 243 23.62 -12.19 -12.26
CA LEU A 243 23.86 -12.48 -10.83
C LEU A 243 25.36 -12.44 -10.47
N ASN A 244 26.23 -12.84 -11.39
CA ASN A 244 27.67 -12.87 -11.23
C ASN A 244 28.39 -11.67 -11.88
N SER A 245 27.65 -10.58 -12.19
CA SER A 245 28.28 -9.34 -12.65
C SER A 245 29.15 -8.73 -11.57
N GLU A 246 30.18 -7.95 -11.94
CA GLU A 246 31.12 -7.32 -10.99
C GLU A 246 30.41 -6.43 -9.98
N GLU A 247 29.32 -5.78 -10.37
CA GLU A 247 28.51 -4.90 -9.50
C GLU A 247 27.54 -5.70 -8.62
N GLY A 248 27.17 -6.91 -9.04
CA GLY A 248 26.19 -7.74 -8.34
C GLY A 248 24.79 -7.10 -8.24
N ILE A 249 23.84 -7.83 -7.67
CA ILE A 249 22.53 -7.25 -7.37
C ILE A 249 22.47 -6.87 -5.90
N VAL A 250 22.36 -5.58 -5.61
CA VAL A 250 22.22 -5.05 -4.24
C VAL A 250 20.79 -4.61 -4.03
N VAL A 251 20.07 -5.28 -3.15
CA VAL A 251 18.69 -4.96 -2.79
C VAL A 251 18.67 -4.29 -1.41
N ASP A 252 18.51 -2.97 -1.39
CA ASP A 252 18.58 -2.17 -0.16
C ASP A 252 17.28 -2.21 0.69
N ASP A 253 16.17 -2.64 0.10
CA ASP A 253 14.83 -2.61 0.70
C ASP A 253 14.28 -4.01 1.04
N VAL A 254 15.16 -4.95 1.38
CA VAL A 254 14.77 -6.32 1.79
C VAL A 254 14.07 -6.28 3.15
N ARG A 255 12.91 -6.93 3.24
CA ARG A 255 12.17 -7.14 4.50
C ARG A 255 12.19 -8.62 4.87
N GLU A 256 12.09 -8.91 6.16
CA GLU A 256 11.96 -10.32 6.63
C GLU A 256 10.78 -11.01 5.94
N GLY A 257 11.03 -12.22 5.43
CA GLY A 257 10.01 -13.05 4.75
C GLY A 257 9.79 -12.73 3.27
N GLU A 258 10.60 -11.85 2.67
CA GLU A 258 10.62 -11.66 1.21
C GLU A 258 11.62 -12.61 0.54
N ASP A 259 11.32 -12.97 -0.73
CA ASP A 259 12.18 -13.82 -1.56
C ASP A 259 13.61 -13.29 -1.61
N SER A 260 14.58 -14.17 -1.57
CA SER A 260 16.01 -13.82 -1.54
C SER A 260 16.71 -14.07 -2.88
N ILE A 261 17.78 -13.33 -3.12
CA ILE A 261 18.65 -13.57 -4.28
C ILE A 261 19.23 -14.99 -4.25
N GLN A 262 19.41 -15.57 -3.07
CA GLN A 262 19.90 -16.94 -2.91
C GLN A 262 19.01 -17.97 -3.62
N ASP A 263 17.69 -17.75 -3.67
CA ASP A 263 16.78 -18.63 -4.41
C ASP A 263 17.08 -18.62 -5.91
N CYS A 264 17.45 -17.46 -6.47
CA CYS A 264 17.86 -17.36 -7.86
C CYS A 264 19.19 -18.05 -8.14
N LEU A 265 20.16 -17.94 -7.23
CA LEU A 265 21.49 -18.56 -7.35
C LEU A 265 21.43 -20.08 -7.29
N LEU A 266 20.57 -20.66 -6.44
CA LEU A 266 20.40 -22.12 -6.36
C LEU A 266 19.93 -22.72 -7.70
N TYR A 267 19.05 -22.03 -8.41
CA TYR A 267 18.56 -22.50 -9.72
C TYR A 267 19.62 -22.42 -10.83
N THR A 268 20.61 -21.52 -10.72
CA THR A 268 21.69 -21.42 -11.70
C THR A 268 22.81 -22.43 -11.41
N SER A 269 23.10 -22.75 -10.15
CA SER A 269 24.13 -23.70 -9.74
C SER A 269 23.78 -25.17 -10.01
N ASP A 270 22.48 -25.53 -9.92
CA ASP A 270 22.00 -26.91 -10.19
C ASP A 270 21.91 -27.22 -11.70
N ALA A 271 22.09 -26.25 -12.57
CA ALA A 271 22.03 -26.40 -14.04
C ALA A 271 23.41 -26.57 -14.70
N ALA A 272 24.50 -26.50 -13.92
CA ALA A 272 25.89 -26.71 -14.36
C ALA A 272 26.40 -28.10 -13.98
#